data_6faa0f030dbe7854834270d3acb88025
#
_entry.id   6faa0f030dbe7854834270d3acb88025
#
_cell.length_a   1.000
_cell.length_b   1.000
_cell.length_c   1.000
_cell.angle_alpha   90.00
_cell.angle_beta   90.00
_cell.angle_gamma   90.00
#
_symmetry.space_group_name_H-M   'P 1'
#
loop_
_entity.id
_entity.type
_entity.pdbx_description
1 polymer ?
#
loop_
_entity_poly.entity_id
_entity_poly.type
_entity_poly.pdbx_seq_one_letter_code
_entity_poly.pdbx_strand_id
1 'polypeptide(L)'
;RQKIGSDTLMPSPGLTIWHINEDIAQGGGWAPNNNEPYYGVGLEQADGMFALENGGPSDASDVFPGVTDNREFSHSSSPNTTSLYGEPSMLRIDNISDPGEFMSFDVQYNEIILATASIEDGSGSAYNQGSISIGMDNEMALGEFEFELDFNPSFVEITGVTPTERTSYDSVIIENSIVTLINPTISPG
;
A
#
# COMPACT_ATOMS: atom_id res chain seq x y z
N ARG A 1 -10.96 19.95 13.99
CA ARG A 1 -11.27 21.38 14.04
C ARG A 1 -12.71 21.61 14.54
N GLN A 2 -12.94 22.63 15.32
CA GLN A 2 -14.28 23.00 15.78
C GLN A 2 -15.03 23.80 14.71
N LYS A 3 -16.36 23.69 14.71
CA LYS A 3 -17.25 24.52 13.86
C LYS A 3 -17.42 25.91 14.48
N ILE A 4 -16.48 26.81 14.25
CA ILE A 4 -16.52 28.19 14.72
C ILE A 4 -16.24 29.18 13.56
N GLY A 5 -16.78 30.37 13.65
CA GLY A 5 -16.58 31.39 12.62
C GLY A 5 -17.12 30.93 11.24
N SER A 6 -16.28 30.99 10.22
CA SER A 6 -16.63 30.57 8.84
C SER A 6 -16.92 29.08 8.71
N ASP A 7 -16.40 28.28 9.64
CA ASP A 7 -16.54 26.82 9.57
C ASP A 7 -17.88 26.31 10.13
N THR A 8 -18.76 27.20 10.60
CA THR A 8 -20.10 26.82 11.08
C THR A 8 -20.96 26.19 10.01
N LEU A 9 -20.66 26.42 8.74
CA LEU A 9 -21.39 25.84 7.59
C LEU A 9 -20.88 24.43 7.23
N MET A 10 -19.74 23.99 7.78
CA MET A 10 -19.27 22.63 7.56
C MET A 10 -20.23 21.61 8.19
N PRO A 11 -20.48 20.47 7.52
CA PRO A 11 -21.45 19.48 8.01
C PRO A 11 -21.07 18.89 9.37
N SER A 12 -19.77 18.72 9.63
CA SER A 12 -19.26 18.20 10.92
C SER A 12 -17.93 18.85 11.31
N PRO A 13 -17.59 18.90 12.61
CA PRO A 13 -16.23 19.17 13.03
C PRO A 13 -15.34 17.94 12.75
N GLY A 14 -14.07 18.17 12.45
CA GLY A 14 -13.12 17.08 12.21
C GLY A 14 -11.87 17.53 11.46
N LEU A 15 -11.03 16.58 11.13
CA LEU A 15 -9.87 16.74 10.24
C LEU A 15 -10.32 16.47 8.80
N THR A 16 -9.93 17.34 7.89
CA THR A 16 -10.09 17.12 6.45
C THR A 16 -8.73 16.76 5.85
N ILE A 17 -8.69 15.73 5.04
CA ILE A 17 -7.50 15.30 4.30
C ILE A 17 -7.77 15.54 2.82
N TRP A 18 -6.83 16.17 2.14
CA TRP A 18 -6.95 16.49 0.73
C TRP A 18 -5.87 15.77 -0.06
N HIS A 19 -6.28 15.05 -1.08
CA HIS A 19 -5.40 14.47 -2.07
C HIS A 19 -5.21 15.48 -3.21
N ILE A 20 -3.96 15.81 -3.51
CA ILE A 20 -3.62 16.75 -4.57
C ILE A 20 -2.74 16.04 -5.60
N ASN A 21 -3.24 15.90 -6.81
CA ASN A 21 -2.44 15.47 -7.95
C ASN A 21 -1.95 16.71 -8.69
N GLU A 22 -0.68 17.05 -8.52
CA GLU A 22 -0.10 18.28 -9.07
C GLU A 22 -0.11 18.32 -10.59
N ASP A 23 0.10 17.20 -11.27
CA ASP A 23 0.12 17.13 -12.73
C ASP A 23 -1.25 17.48 -13.30
N ILE A 24 -2.32 16.99 -12.68
CA ILE A 24 -3.69 17.29 -13.08
C ILE A 24 -4.08 18.70 -12.65
N ALA A 25 -3.78 19.08 -11.42
CA ALA A 25 -4.12 20.38 -10.87
C ALA A 25 -3.47 21.54 -11.65
N GLN A 26 -2.22 21.36 -12.11
CA GLN A 26 -1.50 22.36 -12.91
C GLN A 26 -1.85 22.30 -14.39
N GLY A 27 -2.13 21.11 -14.93
CA GLY A 27 -2.46 20.88 -16.34
C GLY A 27 -3.92 21.17 -16.72
N GLY A 28 -4.83 21.13 -15.77
CA GLY A 28 -6.28 21.24 -15.97
C GLY A 28 -6.82 22.67 -16.14
N GLY A 29 -5.97 23.70 -16.09
CA GLY A 29 -6.40 25.10 -16.23
C GLY A 29 -7.33 25.54 -15.08
N TRP A 30 -8.52 26.11 -15.44
CA TRP A 30 -9.49 26.64 -14.46
C TRP A 30 -10.36 25.55 -13.79
N ALA A 31 -10.24 24.30 -14.18
CA ALA A 31 -11.13 23.24 -13.74
C ALA A 31 -10.37 21.94 -13.49
N PRO A 32 -9.57 21.86 -12.41
CA PRO A 32 -8.71 20.70 -12.11
C PRO A 32 -9.49 19.41 -11.87
N ASN A 33 -10.80 19.49 -11.62
CA ASN A 33 -11.67 18.34 -11.32
C ASN A 33 -12.69 18.04 -12.41
N ASN A 34 -12.46 18.47 -13.65
CA ASN A 34 -13.39 18.23 -14.76
C ASN A 34 -13.25 16.86 -15.41
N ASN A 35 -12.27 16.07 -15.03
CA ASN A 35 -11.96 14.79 -15.67
C ASN A 35 -12.11 13.61 -14.69
N GLU A 36 -13.35 13.17 -14.53
CA GLU A 36 -13.62 11.98 -13.71
C GLU A 36 -13.03 10.70 -14.33
N PRO A 37 -12.50 9.78 -13.53
CA PRO A 37 -12.36 9.80 -12.06
C PRO A 37 -11.08 10.49 -11.57
N TYR A 38 -10.39 11.20 -12.42
CA TYR A 38 -9.07 11.75 -12.18
C TYR A 38 -9.16 13.21 -11.73
N TYR A 39 -9.21 13.42 -10.42
CA TYR A 39 -9.28 14.75 -9.83
C TYR A 39 -7.90 15.31 -9.52
N GLY A 40 -7.71 16.61 -9.81
CA GLY A 40 -6.51 17.34 -9.38
C GLY A 40 -6.51 17.63 -7.89
N VAL A 41 -7.70 17.78 -7.30
CA VAL A 41 -7.88 18.03 -5.85
C VAL A 41 -9.11 17.27 -5.38
N GLY A 42 -8.94 16.28 -4.52
CA GLY A 42 -10.00 15.48 -3.94
C GLY A 42 -10.02 15.57 -2.42
N LEU A 43 -11.20 15.55 -1.80
CA LEU A 43 -11.36 15.36 -0.37
C LEU A 43 -11.40 13.86 -0.08
N GLU A 44 -10.50 13.38 0.75
CA GLU A 44 -10.55 12.02 1.24
C GLU A 44 -11.67 11.91 2.29
N GLN A 45 -12.80 11.33 1.87
CA GLN A 45 -13.98 11.16 2.72
C GLN A 45 -13.77 10.01 3.68
N ALA A 46 -13.85 10.28 4.99
CA ALA A 46 -13.47 9.32 6.03
C ALA A 46 -14.29 8.01 6.02
N ASP A 47 -15.44 8.00 5.38
CA ASP A 47 -16.26 6.79 5.19
C ASP A 47 -15.90 5.97 3.94
N GLY A 48 -15.05 6.52 3.05
CA GLY A 48 -14.65 5.89 1.79
C GLY A 48 -15.77 5.70 0.77
N MET A 49 -16.92 6.41 0.94
CA MET A 49 -18.09 6.24 0.06
C MET A 49 -18.02 7.07 -1.22
N PHE A 50 -17.11 8.05 -1.30
CA PHE A 50 -16.94 8.94 -2.45
C PHE A 50 -18.25 9.61 -2.90
N ALA A 51 -19.08 10.01 -1.92
CA ALA A 51 -20.40 10.60 -2.19
C ALA A 51 -20.28 11.92 -2.95
N LEU A 52 -19.27 12.73 -2.65
CA LEU A 52 -19.04 14.03 -3.28
C LEU A 52 -18.74 13.88 -4.77
N GLU A 53 -17.91 12.92 -5.15
CA GLU A 53 -17.55 12.61 -6.53
C GLU A 53 -18.75 12.10 -7.33
N ASN A 54 -19.69 11.45 -6.67
CA ASN A 54 -20.94 10.96 -7.26
C ASN A 54 -22.07 12.01 -7.23
N GLY A 55 -21.76 13.28 -6.93
CA GLY A 55 -22.74 14.36 -6.89
C GLY A 55 -23.65 14.37 -5.67
N GLY A 56 -23.30 13.61 -4.64
CA GLY A 56 -23.95 13.61 -3.34
C GLY A 56 -23.63 14.85 -2.51
N PRO A 57 -24.40 15.11 -1.45
CA PRO A 57 -24.09 16.21 -0.54
C PRO A 57 -22.95 15.83 0.40
N SER A 58 -22.21 16.84 0.85
CA SER A 58 -21.27 16.69 1.97
C SER A 58 -22.03 16.41 3.26
N ASP A 59 -21.51 15.50 4.07
CA ASP A 59 -22.13 15.13 5.34
C ASP A 59 -21.13 14.91 6.49
N ALA A 60 -21.59 14.38 7.61
CA ALA A 60 -20.77 14.23 8.83
C ALA A 60 -19.77 13.06 8.73
N SER A 61 -19.86 12.23 7.70
CA SER A 61 -18.93 11.12 7.47
C SER A 61 -17.73 11.50 6.61
N ASP A 62 -17.73 12.71 6.01
CA ASP A 62 -16.63 13.16 5.13
C ASP A 62 -15.34 13.55 5.90
N VAL A 63 -15.43 13.82 7.18
CA VAL A 63 -14.31 14.28 8.00
C VAL A 63 -13.82 13.19 8.95
N PHE A 64 -12.54 13.18 9.28
CA PHE A 64 -11.96 12.26 10.25
C PHE A 64 -12.09 12.81 11.68
N PRO A 65 -12.40 11.97 12.71
CA PRO A 65 -12.82 10.58 12.56
C PRO A 65 -14.25 10.42 12.05
N GLY A 66 -15.03 11.49 12.00
CA GLY A 66 -16.42 11.50 11.53
C GLY A 66 -17.35 10.61 12.34
N VAL A 67 -18.51 10.30 11.74
CA VAL A 67 -19.49 9.39 12.37
C VAL A 67 -19.10 7.92 12.25
N THR A 68 -18.17 7.61 11.37
CA THR A 68 -17.62 6.25 11.16
C THR A 68 -16.51 5.92 12.15
N ASP A 69 -16.05 6.90 12.93
CA ASP A 69 -14.90 6.78 13.85
C ASP A 69 -13.62 6.32 13.17
N ASN A 70 -13.43 6.73 11.90
CA ASN A 70 -12.23 6.41 11.14
C ASN A 70 -11.05 7.27 11.61
N ARG A 71 -10.07 6.63 12.24
CA ARG A 71 -8.91 7.30 12.87
C ARG A 71 -7.60 7.04 12.16
N GLU A 72 -7.68 6.47 10.96
CA GLU A 72 -6.52 6.10 10.17
C GLU A 72 -6.72 6.47 8.70
N PHE A 73 -5.64 6.96 8.07
CA PHE A 73 -5.51 7.13 6.64
C PHE A 73 -4.13 6.63 6.24
N SER A 74 -4.08 5.44 5.65
CA SER A 74 -2.85 4.72 5.33
C SER A 74 -2.99 3.99 4.00
N HIS A 75 -1.97 3.27 3.60
CA HIS A 75 -2.05 2.41 2.42
C HIS A 75 -3.14 1.33 2.53
N SER A 76 -3.37 0.79 3.72
CA SER A 76 -4.30 -0.32 3.97
C SER A 76 -5.68 0.12 4.49
N SER A 77 -5.91 1.41 4.71
CA SER A 77 -7.20 1.93 5.16
C SER A 77 -8.19 2.16 4.02
N SER A 78 -9.44 2.47 4.34
CA SER A 78 -10.43 2.98 3.40
C SER A 78 -11.06 4.27 3.96
N PRO A 79 -10.86 5.45 3.29
CA PRO A 79 -10.02 5.66 2.11
C PRO A 79 -8.55 5.37 2.38
N ASN A 80 -7.74 5.28 1.34
CA ASN A 80 -6.33 4.95 1.45
C ASN A 80 -5.41 5.99 0.80
N THR A 81 -4.10 5.90 1.10
CA THR A 81 -3.07 6.83 0.62
C THR A 81 -2.46 6.44 -0.72
N THR A 82 -3.04 5.50 -1.45
CA THR A 82 -2.52 5.14 -2.77
C THR A 82 -2.65 6.30 -3.75
N SER A 83 -1.71 6.39 -4.67
CA SER A 83 -1.78 7.38 -5.74
C SER A 83 -2.98 7.09 -6.66
N LEU A 84 -3.32 8.07 -7.49
CA LEU A 84 -4.33 7.92 -8.53
C LEU A 84 -4.07 6.74 -9.48
N TYR A 85 -2.82 6.33 -9.62
CA TYR A 85 -2.39 5.23 -10.47
C TYR A 85 -2.28 3.89 -9.71
N GLY A 86 -2.71 3.87 -8.44
CA GLY A 86 -2.66 2.68 -7.59
C GLY A 86 -1.30 2.42 -6.94
N GLU A 87 -0.35 3.35 -7.07
CA GLU A 87 0.95 3.21 -6.44
C GLU A 87 0.83 3.39 -4.92
N PRO A 88 1.46 2.53 -4.13
CA PRO A 88 1.41 2.64 -2.67
C PRO A 88 2.12 3.91 -2.19
N SER A 89 1.57 4.53 -1.17
CA SER A 89 2.20 5.65 -0.46
C SER A 89 2.84 5.16 0.83
N MET A 90 4.01 5.70 1.16
CA MET A 90 4.67 5.46 2.45
C MET A 90 4.08 6.31 3.59
N LEU A 91 3.08 7.12 3.30
CA LEU A 91 2.41 7.99 4.27
C LEU A 91 1.38 7.21 5.07
N ARG A 92 1.43 7.36 6.39
CA ARG A 92 0.40 6.92 7.32
C ARG A 92 0.06 8.07 8.25
N ILE A 93 -1.23 8.33 8.40
CA ILE A 93 -1.80 9.22 9.41
C ILE A 93 -2.66 8.35 10.31
N ASP A 94 -2.39 8.31 11.61
CA ASP A 94 -3.16 7.53 12.56
C ASP A 94 -3.36 8.24 13.90
N ASN A 95 -4.03 7.56 14.84
CA ASN A 95 -4.35 8.13 16.16
C ASN A 95 -5.06 9.48 16.08
N ILE A 96 -5.91 9.67 15.06
CA ILE A 96 -6.67 10.92 14.90
C ILE A 96 -7.60 11.10 16.09
N SER A 97 -7.42 12.20 16.82
CA SER A 97 -8.18 12.52 18.02
C SER A 97 -9.63 12.92 17.72
N ASP A 98 -10.46 12.96 18.75
CA ASP A 98 -11.77 13.56 18.67
C ASP A 98 -11.70 15.05 18.27
N PRO A 99 -12.73 15.57 17.59
CA PRO A 99 -12.82 16.99 17.28
C PRO A 99 -12.83 17.85 18.56
N GLY A 100 -11.99 18.87 18.58
CA GLY A 100 -11.85 19.78 19.73
C GLY A 100 -11.29 21.14 19.30
N GLU A 101 -10.93 21.95 20.25
CA GLU A 101 -10.20 23.21 19.99
C GLU A 101 -8.88 22.92 19.26
N PHE A 102 -8.25 21.83 19.68
CA PHE A 102 -7.10 21.24 19.01
C PHE A 102 -7.42 19.80 18.66
N MET A 103 -6.88 19.34 17.54
CA MET A 103 -6.87 17.92 17.15
C MET A 103 -5.41 17.48 17.04
N SER A 104 -5.15 16.25 17.43
CA SER A 104 -3.85 15.59 17.28
C SER A 104 -3.98 14.37 16.38
N PHE A 105 -2.92 14.04 15.71
CA PHE A 105 -2.76 12.82 14.93
C PHE A 105 -1.26 12.52 14.82
N ASP A 106 -0.92 11.28 14.56
CA ASP A 106 0.44 10.86 14.28
C ASP A 106 0.64 10.80 12.77
N VAL A 107 1.82 11.22 12.32
CA VAL A 107 2.23 11.10 10.91
C VAL A 107 3.49 10.26 10.86
N GLN A 108 3.44 9.20 10.10
CA GLN A 108 4.55 8.32 9.85
C GLN A 108 4.84 8.32 8.35
N TYR A 109 6.11 8.36 8.02
CA TYR A 109 6.60 8.18 6.66
C TYR A 109 7.59 7.02 6.73
N ASN A 110 7.06 5.82 6.58
CA ASN A 110 7.81 4.59 6.71
C ASN A 110 7.88 3.90 5.36
N GLU A 111 8.94 3.15 5.18
CA GLU A 111 9.00 2.21 4.07
C GLU A 111 7.84 1.22 4.21
N ILE A 112 7.04 1.08 3.16
CA ILE A 112 5.97 0.10 3.13
C ILE A 112 6.64 -1.27 2.93
N ILE A 113 6.53 -2.13 3.94
CA ILE A 113 6.94 -3.52 3.77
C ILE A 113 5.81 -4.21 3.00
N LEU A 114 5.93 -4.21 1.67
CA LEU A 114 4.95 -4.85 0.79
C LEU A 114 5.10 -6.37 0.75
N ALA A 115 6.23 -6.87 1.23
CA ALA A 115 6.50 -8.30 1.27
C ALA A 115 7.47 -8.66 2.38
N THR A 116 7.28 -9.83 2.96
CA THR A 116 8.21 -10.46 3.89
C THR A 116 8.62 -11.80 3.32
N ALA A 117 9.92 -12.00 3.12
CA ALA A 117 10.48 -13.29 2.75
C ALA A 117 10.84 -14.10 3.99
N SER A 118 10.51 -15.37 3.98
CA SER A 118 10.87 -16.32 5.01
C SER A 118 11.48 -17.58 4.41
N ILE A 119 12.45 -18.17 5.10
CA ILE A 119 13.03 -19.46 4.72
C ILE A 119 12.68 -20.45 5.82
N GLU A 120 12.05 -21.54 5.42
CA GLU A 120 11.73 -22.65 6.33
C GLU A 120 12.93 -23.60 6.48
N ASP A 121 13.02 -24.23 7.63
CA ASP A 121 14.03 -25.25 7.88
C ASP A 121 13.84 -26.42 6.91
N GLY A 122 14.86 -26.73 6.16
CA GLY A 122 14.91 -27.92 5.30
C GLY A 122 15.67 -29.06 5.96
N SER A 123 15.31 -30.28 5.66
CA SER A 123 16.06 -31.46 6.06
C SER A 123 16.40 -32.33 4.85
N GLY A 124 17.59 -32.84 4.83
CA GLY A 124 18.05 -33.79 3.82
C GLY A 124 19.06 -34.79 4.42
N SER A 125 19.24 -35.87 3.74
CA SER A 125 20.31 -36.82 4.07
C SER A 125 21.43 -36.73 3.04
N ALA A 126 22.65 -37.07 3.45
CA ALA A 126 23.81 -37.06 2.55
C ALA A 126 23.50 -37.88 1.27
N TYR A 127 23.87 -37.28 0.12
CA TYR A 127 23.68 -37.84 -1.24
C TYR A 127 22.23 -37.97 -1.72
N ASN A 128 21.29 -37.32 -1.07
CA ASN A 128 19.90 -37.28 -1.51
C ASN A 128 19.48 -35.82 -1.81
N GLN A 129 18.55 -35.67 -2.75
CA GLN A 129 17.89 -34.42 -3.00
C GLN A 129 16.97 -34.06 -1.85
N GLY A 130 16.96 -32.80 -1.45
CA GLY A 130 16.02 -32.20 -0.52
C GLY A 130 15.50 -30.89 -1.11
N SER A 131 14.50 -30.33 -0.47
CA SER A 131 13.98 -28.99 -0.82
C SER A 131 13.88 -28.15 0.44
N ILE A 132 14.08 -26.86 0.27
CA ILE A 132 13.74 -25.83 1.23
C ILE A 132 12.65 -24.95 0.61
N SER A 133 11.74 -24.48 1.44
CA SER A 133 10.69 -23.55 1.00
C SER A 133 11.15 -22.12 1.30
N ILE A 134 11.03 -21.27 0.30
CA ILE A 134 11.14 -19.81 0.48
C ILE A 134 9.72 -19.28 0.39
N GLY A 135 9.17 -18.89 1.53
CA GLY A 135 7.85 -18.27 1.62
C GLY A 135 7.95 -16.77 1.41
N MET A 136 6.95 -16.19 0.77
CA MET A 136 6.78 -14.76 0.67
C MET A 136 5.35 -14.39 1.01
N ASP A 137 5.21 -13.50 1.99
CA ASP A 137 3.95 -12.86 2.35
C ASP A 137 3.97 -11.45 1.77
N ASN A 138 3.05 -11.18 0.85
CA ASN A 138 3.01 -9.95 0.07
C ASN A 138 1.58 -9.49 -0.13
N GLU A 139 1.33 -8.22 0.13
CA GLU A 139 0.02 -7.59 -0.04
C GLU A 139 -0.27 -7.21 -1.50
N MET A 140 0.79 -7.02 -2.29
CA MET A 140 0.70 -6.64 -3.70
C MET A 140 1.47 -7.62 -4.57
N ALA A 141 1.09 -7.71 -5.84
CA ALA A 141 1.87 -8.49 -6.81
C ALA A 141 3.30 -7.95 -6.91
N LEU A 142 4.27 -8.82 -6.81
CA LEU A 142 5.68 -8.48 -6.96
C LEU A 142 6.14 -8.85 -8.37
N GLY A 143 6.85 -7.92 -9.00
CA GLY A 143 7.47 -8.11 -10.31
C GLY A 143 8.89 -8.67 -10.20
N GLU A 144 9.90 -7.84 -10.24
CA GLU A 144 11.28 -8.29 -10.15
C GLU A 144 11.70 -8.48 -8.69
N PHE A 145 12.34 -9.60 -8.39
CA PHE A 145 13.05 -9.83 -7.13
C PHE A 145 14.22 -10.78 -7.35
N GLU A 146 15.24 -10.59 -6.53
CA GLU A 146 16.43 -11.43 -6.50
C GLU A 146 16.71 -11.81 -5.05
N PHE A 147 17.21 -13.02 -4.83
CA PHE A 147 17.67 -13.45 -3.53
C PHE A 147 18.98 -14.22 -3.64
N GLU A 148 19.84 -14.04 -2.67
CA GLU A 148 21.09 -14.79 -2.51
C GLU A 148 20.93 -15.79 -1.39
N LEU A 149 21.35 -17.04 -1.66
CA LEU A 149 21.39 -18.09 -0.65
C LEU A 149 22.84 -18.35 -0.25
N ASP A 150 23.17 -18.08 1.01
CA ASP A 150 24.50 -18.38 1.55
C ASP A 150 24.55 -19.87 1.95
N PHE A 151 25.36 -20.64 1.24
CA PHE A 151 25.58 -22.05 1.52
C PHE A 151 27.02 -22.46 1.18
N ASN A 152 27.45 -23.58 1.75
CA ASN A 152 28.75 -24.12 1.41
C ASN A 152 28.66 -25.02 0.15
N PRO A 153 29.19 -24.58 -1.00
CA PRO A 153 29.07 -25.29 -2.28
C PRO A 153 29.81 -26.63 -2.32
N SER A 154 30.65 -26.93 -1.31
CA SER A 154 31.27 -28.25 -1.18
C SER A 154 30.31 -29.33 -0.68
N PHE A 155 29.20 -28.95 -0.08
CA PHE A 155 28.23 -29.87 0.51
C PHE A 155 26.84 -29.77 -0.11
N VAL A 156 26.49 -28.65 -0.72
CA VAL A 156 25.17 -28.37 -1.28
C VAL A 156 25.30 -27.85 -2.70
N GLU A 157 24.45 -28.33 -3.56
CA GLU A 157 24.29 -27.83 -4.93
C GLU A 157 22.80 -27.51 -5.13
N ILE A 158 22.50 -26.31 -5.60
CA ILE A 158 21.15 -25.95 -6.01
C ILE A 158 20.93 -26.45 -7.43
N THR A 159 20.00 -27.37 -7.61
CA THR A 159 19.72 -28.01 -8.90
C THR A 159 18.53 -27.38 -9.62
N GLY A 160 17.76 -26.52 -8.96
CA GLY A 160 16.64 -25.83 -9.57
C GLY A 160 15.70 -25.19 -8.55
N VAL A 161 14.74 -24.48 -9.05
CA VAL A 161 13.65 -23.83 -8.32
C VAL A 161 12.34 -24.38 -8.85
N THR A 162 11.40 -24.62 -7.95
CA THR A 162 10.05 -25.06 -8.32
C THR A 162 9.05 -23.98 -7.91
N PRO A 163 8.32 -23.38 -8.84
CA PRO A 163 7.30 -22.39 -8.52
C PRO A 163 6.11 -23.03 -7.79
N THR A 164 5.41 -22.22 -7.00
CA THR A 164 4.12 -22.58 -6.42
C THR A 164 2.98 -22.05 -7.29
N GLU A 165 1.73 -22.28 -6.89
CA GLU A 165 0.56 -21.77 -7.61
C GLU A 165 0.52 -20.23 -7.70
N ARG A 166 1.17 -19.53 -6.74
CA ARG A 166 1.24 -18.07 -6.69
C ARG A 166 2.43 -17.47 -7.45
N THR A 167 3.40 -18.30 -7.83
CA THR A 167 4.68 -17.85 -8.38
C THR A 167 4.83 -18.33 -9.81
N SER A 168 5.27 -17.45 -10.70
CA SER A 168 5.71 -17.81 -12.06
C SER A 168 7.00 -17.09 -12.42
N TYR A 169 7.76 -17.64 -13.35
CA TYR A 169 8.94 -17.03 -13.94
C TYR A 169 9.23 -17.66 -15.30
N ASP A 170 9.94 -16.94 -16.16
CA ASP A 170 10.31 -17.44 -17.50
C ASP A 170 11.49 -18.41 -17.44
N SER A 171 12.49 -18.10 -16.61
CA SER A 171 13.67 -18.95 -16.41
C SER A 171 14.35 -18.66 -15.09
N VAL A 172 15.24 -19.55 -14.67
CA VAL A 172 16.07 -19.40 -13.48
C VAL A 172 17.55 -19.48 -13.87
N ILE A 173 18.36 -18.60 -13.30
CA ILE A 173 19.83 -18.61 -13.39
C ILE A 173 20.36 -18.88 -12.00
N ILE A 174 21.26 -19.84 -11.88
CA ILE A 174 21.90 -20.20 -10.60
C ILE A 174 23.40 -20.12 -10.81
N GLU A 175 24.02 -19.10 -10.22
CA GLU A 175 25.46 -18.84 -10.31
C GLU A 175 26.01 -18.36 -8.97
N ASN A 176 27.10 -18.99 -8.49
CA ASN A 176 27.83 -18.53 -7.30
C ASN A 176 26.97 -18.29 -6.04
N SER A 177 26.03 -19.15 -5.75
CA SER A 177 25.05 -19.02 -4.65
C SER A 177 23.94 -17.98 -4.88
N ILE A 178 23.91 -17.35 -6.03
CA ILE A 178 22.84 -16.42 -6.41
C ILE A 178 21.81 -17.18 -7.25
N VAL A 179 20.56 -17.00 -6.88
CA VAL A 179 19.42 -17.50 -7.66
C VAL A 179 18.68 -16.32 -8.21
N THR A 180 18.70 -16.18 -9.52
CA THR A 180 18.01 -15.10 -10.23
C THR A 180 16.84 -15.69 -11.00
N LEU A 181 15.63 -15.18 -10.75
CA LEU A 181 14.46 -15.50 -11.53
C LEU A 181 14.25 -14.43 -12.61
N ILE A 182 14.00 -14.87 -13.82
CA ILE A 182 13.76 -13.95 -14.94
C ILE A 182 12.26 -13.76 -15.10
N ASN A 183 11.84 -12.50 -15.12
CA ASN A 183 10.44 -12.07 -15.14
C ASN A 183 9.58 -12.78 -14.08
N PRO A 184 10.01 -12.76 -12.80
CA PRO A 184 9.22 -13.38 -11.77
C PRO A 184 7.96 -12.58 -11.51
N THR A 185 6.89 -13.28 -11.14
CA THR A 185 5.68 -12.68 -10.59
C THR A 185 5.20 -13.47 -9.40
N ILE A 186 4.80 -12.79 -8.35
CA ILE A 186 4.18 -13.38 -7.16
C ILE A 186 2.85 -12.70 -6.94
N SER A 187 1.76 -13.46 -7.01
CA SER A 187 0.42 -12.96 -6.69
C SER A 187 0.28 -12.67 -5.19
N PRO A 188 -0.56 -11.73 -4.78
CA PRO A 188 -0.84 -11.45 -3.37
C PRO A 188 -1.27 -12.70 -2.61
N GLY A 189 -0.85 -12.80 -1.34
CA GLY A 189 -1.17 -13.91 -0.44
C GLY A 189 -2.42 -13.69 0.37
#